data_07f5835e0d4ad4d83b203fe1d482dc6a
#
_entry.id   07f5835e0d4ad4d83b203fe1d482dc6a
#
_cell.length_a   1.000
_cell.length_b   1.000
_cell.length_c   1.000
_cell.angle_alpha   90.00
_cell.angle_beta   90.00
_cell.angle_gamma   90.00
#
_symmetry.space_group_name_H-M   'P 1'
#
loop_
_entity.id
_entity.type
_entity.pdbx_description
1 polymer ?
#
loop_
_entity_poly.entity_id
_entity_poly.type
_entity_poly.pdbx_seq_one_letter_code
_entity_poly.pdbx_strand_id
1 'polypeptide(L)'
;MIRVLLVDDDALTLELHRNYIDRLDGFVVAGECTGARAAVRAILDRANGDGFDLVLLDVTMPDGSGLDVLRTLRVRSAAVDVIAITAVRDADTVRQMAALGVFQYLVKPFSFSVFQERLAQYRAHRTQARATDGEATQAEIDALLGRSTGSIPLPKGLSPSSLDRVTAALRRSGPLSATEAAAELGMSRVAVRRYLEHLAAEGLADRGARYGARGRPETEYTWRRGDGT
;
A
#
# COMPACT_ATOMS: atom_id res chain seq x y z
N MET A 1 15.98 3.26 -14.58
CA MET A 1 14.59 3.59 -14.95
C MET A 1 13.71 2.38 -14.66
N ILE A 2 12.51 2.57 -14.10
CA ILE A 2 11.53 1.51 -13.85
C ILE A 2 10.67 1.36 -15.11
N ARG A 3 10.68 0.17 -15.68
CA ARG A 3 9.99 -0.17 -16.94
C ARG A 3 8.57 -0.63 -16.63
N VAL A 4 7.59 0.17 -17.04
CA VAL A 4 6.17 -0.04 -16.74
C VAL A 4 5.44 -0.63 -17.94
N LEU A 5 4.67 -1.70 -17.71
CA LEU A 5 3.64 -2.18 -18.63
C LEU A 5 2.28 -1.65 -18.17
N LEU A 6 1.57 -1.00 -19.07
CA LEU A 6 0.17 -0.59 -18.85
C LEU A 6 -0.76 -1.65 -19.41
N VAL A 7 -1.75 -2.07 -18.64
CA VAL A 7 -2.74 -3.08 -19.03
C VAL A 7 -4.14 -2.59 -18.66
N ASP A 8 -4.92 -2.22 -19.67
CA ASP A 8 -6.30 -1.73 -19.54
C ASP A 8 -7.01 -1.89 -20.89
N ASP A 9 -8.25 -2.30 -20.94
CA ASP A 9 -9.00 -2.45 -22.19
C ASP A 9 -9.52 -1.13 -22.75
N ASP A 10 -9.53 -0.06 -21.94
CA ASP A 10 -9.89 1.28 -22.37
C ASP A 10 -8.66 2.07 -22.84
N ALA A 11 -8.63 2.39 -24.13
CA ALA A 11 -7.56 3.14 -24.76
C ALA A 11 -7.36 4.55 -24.16
N LEU A 12 -8.44 5.21 -23.72
CA LEU A 12 -8.36 6.53 -23.07
C LEU A 12 -7.70 6.42 -21.70
N THR A 13 -7.99 5.35 -20.97
CA THR A 13 -7.35 5.05 -19.69
C THR A 13 -5.85 4.75 -19.86
N LEU A 14 -5.46 4.00 -20.89
CA LEU A 14 -4.05 3.78 -21.24
C LEU A 14 -3.34 5.09 -21.54
N GLU A 15 -3.93 5.95 -22.36
CA GLU A 15 -3.38 7.28 -22.68
C GLU A 15 -3.24 8.15 -21.42
N LEU A 16 -4.25 8.16 -20.54
CA LEU A 16 -4.20 8.89 -19.28
C LEU A 16 -3.06 8.40 -18.38
N HIS A 17 -2.94 7.08 -18.23
CA HIS A 17 -1.90 6.51 -17.38
C HIS A 17 -0.50 6.71 -17.99
N ARG A 18 -0.35 6.67 -19.32
CA ARG A 18 0.90 7.05 -19.99
C ARG A 18 1.28 8.48 -19.65
N ASN A 19 0.35 9.43 -19.86
CA ASN A 19 0.57 10.84 -19.51
C ASN A 19 0.91 11.04 -18.03
N TYR A 20 0.43 10.19 -17.13
CA TYR A 20 0.79 10.22 -15.73
C TYR A 20 2.22 9.71 -15.50
N ILE A 21 2.61 8.60 -16.12
CA ILE A 21 3.97 8.04 -16.03
C ILE A 21 5.00 8.99 -16.61
N ASP A 22 4.73 9.62 -17.76
CA ASP A 22 5.64 10.56 -18.41
C ASP A 22 5.98 11.81 -17.56
N ARG A 23 5.14 12.11 -16.56
CA ARG A 23 5.36 13.18 -15.58
C ARG A 23 6.14 12.74 -14.35
N LEU A 24 6.53 11.47 -14.26
CA LEU A 24 7.19 10.89 -13.09
C LEU A 24 8.65 10.54 -13.41
N ASP A 25 9.57 11.16 -12.67
CA ASP A 25 10.99 10.82 -12.78
C ASP A 25 11.29 9.38 -12.37
N GLY A 26 12.08 8.71 -13.18
CA GLY A 26 12.55 7.36 -12.89
C GLY A 26 11.64 6.23 -13.40
N PHE A 27 10.55 6.56 -14.09
CA PHE A 27 9.66 5.61 -14.76
C PHE A 27 9.66 5.79 -16.26
N VAL A 28 9.33 4.74 -17.00
CA VAL A 28 9.14 4.77 -18.45
C VAL A 28 8.09 3.74 -18.85
N VAL A 29 7.15 4.11 -19.71
CA VAL A 29 6.22 3.16 -20.34
C VAL A 29 7.01 2.31 -21.32
N ALA A 30 7.16 1.03 -21.02
CA ALA A 30 7.90 0.06 -21.83
C ALA A 30 6.99 -0.82 -22.71
N GLY A 31 5.68 -0.75 -22.50
CA GLY A 31 4.67 -1.44 -23.29
C GLY A 31 3.25 -1.16 -22.82
N GLU A 32 2.31 -1.51 -23.67
CA GLU A 32 0.86 -1.38 -23.40
C GLU A 32 0.13 -2.60 -23.95
N CYS A 33 -0.89 -3.03 -23.24
CA CYS A 33 -1.75 -4.14 -23.63
C CYS A 33 -3.21 -3.78 -23.36
N THR A 34 -4.08 -4.10 -24.31
CA THR A 34 -5.52 -3.86 -24.20
C THR A 34 -6.31 -5.07 -23.71
N GLY A 35 -5.63 -6.07 -23.12
CA GLY A 35 -6.31 -7.26 -22.59
C GLY A 35 -5.40 -8.21 -21.84
N ALA A 36 -6.02 -9.10 -21.08
CA ALA A 36 -5.39 -10.05 -20.18
C ALA A 36 -4.43 -11.00 -20.90
N ARG A 37 -4.84 -11.56 -22.04
CA ARG A 37 -4.03 -12.52 -22.81
C ARG A 37 -2.79 -11.86 -23.41
N ALA A 38 -2.93 -10.63 -23.89
CA ALA A 38 -1.82 -9.86 -24.44
C ALA A 38 -0.80 -9.53 -23.33
N ALA A 39 -1.29 -9.13 -22.15
CA ALA A 39 -0.44 -8.86 -20.99
C ALA A 39 0.39 -10.08 -20.55
N VAL A 40 -0.26 -11.24 -20.37
CA VAL A 40 0.44 -12.47 -20.01
C VAL A 40 1.54 -12.78 -21.03
N ARG A 41 1.24 -12.72 -22.32
CA ARG A 41 2.19 -12.99 -23.39
C ARG A 41 3.35 -12.01 -23.35
N ALA A 42 3.06 -10.70 -23.29
CA ALA A 42 4.08 -9.66 -23.28
C ALA A 42 5.06 -9.79 -22.09
N ILE A 43 4.56 -10.19 -20.92
CA ILE A 43 5.38 -10.38 -19.72
C ILE A 43 6.25 -11.63 -19.83
N LEU A 44 5.67 -12.76 -20.25
CA LEU A 44 6.39 -14.03 -20.33
C LEU A 44 7.42 -14.07 -21.46
N ASP A 45 7.13 -13.50 -22.62
CA ASP A 45 8.04 -13.44 -23.77
C ASP A 45 9.27 -12.58 -23.49
N ARG A 46 9.18 -11.61 -22.60
CA ARG A 46 10.29 -10.70 -22.23
C ARG A 46 11.02 -11.07 -20.93
N ALA A 47 10.70 -12.23 -20.34
CA ALA A 47 11.32 -12.65 -19.06
C ALA A 47 12.85 -12.84 -19.12
N ASN A 48 13.44 -12.93 -20.31
CA ASN A 48 14.86 -13.27 -20.51
C ASN A 48 15.77 -12.07 -20.90
N GLY A 49 15.35 -10.82 -20.61
CA GLY A 49 16.18 -9.66 -20.97
C GLY A 49 15.55 -8.32 -20.56
N ASP A 50 15.05 -7.59 -21.55
CA ASP A 50 14.38 -6.28 -21.35
C ASP A 50 12.96 -6.42 -20.76
N GLY A 51 12.83 -7.12 -19.62
CA GLY A 51 11.56 -7.35 -18.93
C GLY A 51 10.90 -6.08 -18.40
N PHE A 52 9.69 -6.23 -17.91
CA PHE A 52 8.99 -5.18 -17.17
C PHE A 52 9.34 -5.29 -15.68
N ASP A 53 9.51 -4.13 -15.05
CA ASP A 53 9.71 -4.04 -13.61
C ASP A 53 8.39 -3.98 -12.86
N LEU A 54 7.41 -3.29 -13.46
CA LEU A 54 6.12 -3.02 -12.87
C LEU A 54 5.01 -3.18 -13.92
N VAL A 55 3.90 -3.79 -13.52
CA VAL A 55 2.66 -3.82 -14.30
C VAL A 55 1.59 -3.00 -13.60
N LEU A 56 1.01 -2.04 -14.29
CA LEU A 56 -0.22 -1.37 -13.88
C LEU A 56 -1.38 -2.14 -14.54
N LEU A 57 -2.13 -2.89 -13.74
CA LEU A 57 -3.06 -3.90 -14.22
C LEU A 57 -4.50 -3.55 -13.89
N ASP A 58 -5.36 -3.38 -14.90
CA ASP A 58 -6.79 -3.41 -14.63
C ASP A 58 -7.24 -4.84 -14.29
N VAL A 59 -8.18 -4.91 -13.37
CA VAL A 59 -8.77 -6.18 -12.90
C VAL A 59 -9.88 -6.64 -13.83
N THR A 60 -10.59 -5.72 -14.48
CA THR A 60 -11.77 -6.03 -15.29
C THR A 60 -11.46 -5.79 -16.76
N MET A 61 -11.33 -6.86 -17.53
CA MET A 61 -11.10 -6.81 -18.96
C MET A 61 -11.99 -7.82 -19.69
N PRO A 62 -12.43 -7.56 -20.93
CA PRO A 62 -13.39 -8.40 -21.66
C PRO A 62 -12.84 -9.79 -22.02
N ASP A 63 -11.52 -9.94 -22.15
CA ASP A 63 -10.86 -11.19 -22.54
C ASP A 63 -10.31 -12.02 -21.37
N GLY A 64 -10.53 -11.56 -20.13
CA GLY A 64 -10.09 -12.22 -18.91
C GLY A 64 -9.96 -11.26 -17.72
N SER A 65 -9.82 -11.80 -16.54
CA SER A 65 -9.68 -10.98 -15.34
C SER A 65 -8.20 -10.74 -14.99
N GLY A 66 -7.91 -9.58 -14.39
CA GLY A 66 -6.57 -9.30 -13.83
C GLY A 66 -6.14 -10.32 -12.78
N LEU A 67 -7.08 -10.97 -12.08
CA LEU A 67 -6.80 -12.10 -11.19
C LEU A 67 -6.22 -13.30 -11.95
N ASP A 68 -6.74 -13.61 -13.14
CA ASP A 68 -6.24 -14.74 -13.94
C ASP A 68 -4.86 -14.43 -14.52
N VAL A 69 -4.61 -13.17 -14.88
CA VAL A 69 -3.26 -12.69 -15.22
C VAL A 69 -2.31 -12.95 -14.07
N LEU A 70 -2.63 -12.47 -12.86
CA LEU A 70 -1.80 -12.66 -11.67
C LEU A 70 -1.55 -14.12 -11.36
N ARG A 71 -2.58 -14.98 -11.36
CA ARG A 71 -2.44 -16.41 -11.12
C ARG A 71 -1.46 -17.03 -12.11
N THR A 72 -1.60 -16.68 -13.39
CA THR A 72 -0.73 -17.18 -14.44
C THR A 72 0.72 -16.75 -14.22
N LEU A 73 0.94 -15.48 -13.88
CA LEU A 73 2.28 -14.95 -13.61
C LEU A 73 2.94 -15.66 -12.42
N ARG A 74 2.19 -15.93 -11.32
CA ARG A 74 2.71 -16.63 -10.15
C ARG A 74 3.02 -18.09 -10.42
N VAL A 75 2.15 -18.80 -11.16
CA VAL A 75 2.42 -20.18 -11.60
C VAL A 75 3.67 -20.25 -12.47
N ARG A 76 3.93 -19.24 -13.29
CA ARG A 76 5.11 -19.17 -14.15
C ARG A 76 6.34 -18.55 -13.47
N SER A 77 6.24 -18.22 -12.17
CA SER A 77 7.33 -17.58 -11.40
C SER A 77 7.87 -16.30 -12.05
N ALA A 78 6.99 -15.54 -12.72
CA ALA A 78 7.36 -14.28 -13.34
C ALA A 78 7.74 -13.25 -12.28
N ALA A 79 8.98 -12.79 -12.30
CA ALA A 79 9.55 -11.83 -11.37
C ALA A 79 9.16 -10.39 -11.78
N VAL A 80 7.88 -10.06 -11.68
CA VAL A 80 7.34 -8.73 -11.98
C VAL A 80 6.41 -8.28 -10.87
N ASP A 81 6.57 -7.01 -10.48
CA ASP A 81 5.69 -6.39 -9.50
C ASP A 81 4.40 -5.92 -10.16
N VAL A 82 3.30 -5.96 -9.41
CA VAL A 82 1.99 -5.56 -9.94
C VAL A 82 1.32 -4.57 -9.00
N ILE A 83 0.84 -3.45 -9.56
CA ILE A 83 -0.12 -2.54 -8.94
C ILE A 83 -1.45 -2.72 -9.66
N ALA A 84 -2.48 -3.15 -8.94
CA ALA A 84 -3.82 -3.26 -9.50
C ALA A 84 -4.49 -1.88 -9.55
N ILE A 85 -5.07 -1.55 -10.71
CA ILE A 85 -5.79 -0.29 -10.93
C ILE A 85 -7.19 -0.63 -11.44
N THR A 86 -8.23 -0.45 -10.62
CA THR A 86 -9.56 -0.97 -10.98
C THR A 86 -10.71 -0.24 -10.31
N ALA A 87 -11.90 -0.33 -10.89
CA ALA A 87 -13.15 0.13 -10.28
C ALA A 87 -13.71 -0.87 -9.26
N VAL A 88 -13.23 -2.12 -9.24
CA VAL A 88 -13.70 -3.17 -8.33
C VAL A 88 -13.34 -2.83 -6.89
N ARG A 89 -14.33 -2.91 -6.00
CA ARG A 89 -14.20 -2.64 -4.55
C ARG A 89 -14.62 -3.84 -3.71
N ASP A 90 -14.84 -4.96 -4.35
CA ASP A 90 -15.24 -6.20 -3.68
C ASP A 90 -14.10 -6.71 -2.80
N ALA A 91 -14.41 -6.97 -1.54
CA ALA A 91 -13.43 -7.34 -0.53
C ALA A 91 -12.78 -8.70 -0.81
N ASP A 92 -13.50 -9.63 -1.46
CA ASP A 92 -12.96 -10.95 -1.78
C ASP A 92 -11.94 -10.86 -2.91
N THR A 93 -12.22 -10.05 -3.94
CA THR A 93 -11.28 -9.75 -5.03
C THR A 93 -10.01 -9.09 -4.48
N VAL A 94 -10.14 -8.10 -3.61
CA VAL A 94 -8.99 -7.42 -2.98
C VAL A 94 -8.14 -8.41 -2.16
N ARG A 95 -8.76 -9.29 -1.36
CA ARG A 95 -8.05 -10.31 -0.59
C ARG A 95 -7.31 -11.32 -1.49
N GLN A 96 -7.95 -11.77 -2.57
CA GLN A 96 -7.32 -12.68 -3.53
C GLN A 96 -6.11 -12.04 -4.21
N MET A 97 -6.21 -10.77 -4.61
CA MET A 97 -5.09 -10.04 -5.21
C MET A 97 -3.93 -9.85 -4.23
N ALA A 98 -4.24 -9.51 -2.98
CA ALA A 98 -3.24 -9.40 -1.92
C ALA A 98 -2.53 -10.75 -1.67
N ALA A 99 -3.28 -11.86 -1.61
CA ALA A 99 -2.72 -13.21 -1.48
C ALA A 99 -1.84 -13.62 -2.67
N LEU A 100 -2.08 -13.08 -3.86
CA LEU A 100 -1.27 -13.27 -5.06
C LEU A 100 -0.07 -12.30 -5.13
N GLY A 101 0.19 -11.52 -4.07
CA GLY A 101 1.36 -10.65 -3.99
C GLY A 101 1.27 -9.42 -4.87
N VAL A 102 0.10 -8.81 -4.99
CA VAL A 102 -0.03 -7.47 -5.56
C VAL A 102 0.62 -6.46 -4.62
N PHE A 103 1.50 -5.63 -5.14
CA PHE A 103 2.22 -4.63 -4.33
C PHE A 103 1.30 -3.57 -3.76
N GLN A 104 0.37 -3.06 -4.58
CA GLN A 104 -0.63 -2.06 -4.19
C GLN A 104 -1.91 -2.19 -5.01
N TYR A 105 -2.98 -1.57 -4.49
CA TYR A 105 -4.30 -1.54 -5.11
C TYR A 105 -4.78 -0.09 -5.20
N LEU A 106 -5.08 0.38 -6.41
CA LEU A 106 -5.62 1.70 -6.72
C LEU A 106 -7.08 1.59 -7.19
N VAL A 107 -7.99 2.24 -6.47
CA VAL A 107 -9.40 2.24 -6.83
C VAL A 107 -9.75 3.44 -7.70
N LYS A 108 -10.21 3.22 -8.94
CA LYS A 108 -10.75 4.24 -9.85
C LYS A 108 -12.05 4.83 -9.28
N PRO A 109 -12.33 6.15 -9.43
CA PRO A 109 -11.44 7.19 -9.96
C PRO A 109 -10.44 7.70 -8.92
N PHE A 110 -9.25 8.09 -9.34
CA PHE A 110 -8.21 8.70 -8.52
C PHE A 110 -7.58 9.91 -9.22
N SER A 111 -6.98 10.80 -8.43
CA SER A 111 -6.26 11.96 -8.95
C SER A 111 -4.81 11.61 -9.29
N PHE A 112 -4.16 12.47 -10.10
CA PHE A 112 -2.74 12.35 -10.38
C PHE A 112 -1.88 12.33 -9.10
N SER A 113 -2.24 13.13 -8.08
CA SER A 113 -1.49 13.16 -6.81
C SER A 113 -1.51 11.82 -6.08
N VAL A 114 -2.65 11.10 -6.08
CA VAL A 114 -2.76 9.76 -5.50
C VAL A 114 -1.93 8.77 -6.30
N PHE A 115 -1.99 8.82 -7.64
CA PHE A 115 -1.17 7.99 -8.51
C PHE A 115 0.33 8.21 -8.26
N GLN A 116 0.77 9.47 -8.25
CA GLN A 116 2.15 9.87 -7.97
C GLN A 116 2.64 9.36 -6.61
N GLU A 117 1.83 9.50 -5.56
CA GLU A 117 2.16 9.00 -4.22
C GLU A 117 2.41 7.48 -4.23
N ARG A 118 1.53 6.71 -4.90
CA ARG A 118 1.65 5.25 -4.98
C ARG A 118 2.91 4.81 -5.74
N LEU A 119 3.21 5.45 -6.86
CA LEU A 119 4.41 5.16 -7.64
C LEU A 119 5.70 5.58 -6.89
N ALA A 120 5.67 6.68 -6.14
CA ALA A 120 6.77 7.09 -5.28
C ALA A 120 7.05 6.07 -4.16
N GLN A 121 6.00 5.52 -3.53
CA GLN A 121 6.11 4.45 -2.54
C GLN A 121 6.72 3.18 -3.15
N TYR A 122 6.27 2.79 -4.35
CA TYR A 122 6.85 1.66 -5.07
C TYR A 122 8.34 1.87 -5.38
N ARG A 123 8.71 3.05 -5.90
CA ARG A 123 10.12 3.38 -6.19
C ARG A 123 10.99 3.30 -4.95
N ALA A 124 10.53 3.85 -3.82
CA ALA A 124 11.25 3.80 -2.55
C ALA A 124 11.45 2.35 -2.08
N HIS A 125 10.41 1.52 -2.13
CA HIS A 125 10.48 0.10 -1.80
C HIS A 125 11.49 -0.64 -2.68
N ARG A 126 11.45 -0.45 -3.98
CA ARG A 126 12.37 -1.10 -4.92
C ARG A 126 13.82 -0.66 -4.72
N THR A 127 14.05 0.61 -4.42
CA THR A 127 15.39 1.12 -4.10
C THR A 127 15.94 0.47 -2.84
N GLN A 128 15.10 0.33 -1.81
CA GLN A 128 15.48 -0.33 -0.57
C GLN A 128 15.74 -1.82 -0.78
N ALA A 129 14.89 -2.53 -1.51
CA ALA A 129 15.08 -3.95 -1.82
C ALA A 129 16.39 -4.22 -2.58
N ARG A 130 16.78 -3.35 -3.51
CA ARG A 130 18.07 -3.45 -4.23
C ARG A 130 19.27 -3.10 -3.37
N ALA A 131 19.14 -2.26 -2.37
CA ALA A 131 20.22 -1.93 -1.43
C ALA A 131 20.51 -3.08 -0.46
N THR A 132 19.58 -4.01 -0.31
CA THR A 132 19.66 -5.21 0.57
C THR A 132 20.17 -6.44 -0.22
N ASP A 133 20.84 -6.26 -1.35
CA ASP A 133 21.47 -7.36 -2.13
C ASP A 133 22.68 -7.91 -1.35
N GLY A 134 22.39 -8.75 -0.36
CA GLY A 134 23.31 -9.37 0.58
C GLY A 134 22.55 -10.16 1.64
N GLU A 135 23.20 -10.64 2.68
CA GLU A 135 22.52 -11.26 3.82
C GLU A 135 21.63 -10.22 4.52
N ALA A 136 20.31 -10.36 4.36
CA ALA A 136 19.35 -9.48 5.02
C ALA A 136 19.44 -9.64 6.53
N THR A 137 19.60 -8.55 7.26
CA THR A 137 19.49 -8.57 8.72
C THR A 137 18.06 -8.90 9.14
N GLN A 138 17.86 -9.45 10.34
CA GLN A 138 16.52 -9.77 10.85
C GLN A 138 15.59 -8.55 10.82
N ALA A 139 16.09 -7.34 11.09
CA ALA A 139 15.31 -6.11 11.02
C ALA A 139 14.83 -5.79 9.59
N GLU A 140 15.61 -6.10 8.58
CA GLU A 140 15.24 -5.93 7.16
C GLU A 140 14.23 -7.00 6.74
N ILE A 141 14.39 -8.23 7.19
CA ILE A 141 13.42 -9.32 6.98
C ILE A 141 12.07 -8.93 7.61
N ASP A 142 12.06 -8.47 8.86
CA ASP A 142 10.86 -8.05 9.56
C ASP A 142 10.20 -6.83 8.89
N ALA A 143 10.98 -5.90 8.36
CA ALA A 143 10.48 -4.77 7.59
C ALA A 143 9.86 -5.19 6.25
N LEU A 144 10.44 -6.17 5.56
CA LEU A 144 9.91 -6.74 4.33
C LEU A 144 8.63 -7.55 4.58
N LEU A 145 8.62 -8.39 5.60
CA LEU A 145 7.46 -9.22 5.97
C LEU A 145 6.35 -8.40 6.62
N GLY A 146 6.68 -7.41 7.45
CA GLY A 146 5.71 -6.52 8.08
C GLY A 146 4.97 -5.58 7.10
N ARG A 147 5.53 -5.37 5.91
CA ARG A 147 4.87 -4.63 4.82
C ARG A 147 3.96 -5.50 3.96
N SER A 148 4.13 -6.82 3.99
CA SER A 148 3.25 -7.78 3.29
C SER A 148 1.94 -8.04 4.01
N THR A 149 1.83 -7.73 5.30
CA THR A 149 0.58 -7.81 6.05
C THR A 149 -0.18 -6.50 5.87
N GLY A 150 -1.01 -6.49 4.85
CA GLY A 150 -2.11 -5.58 4.54
C GLY A 150 -2.12 -4.23 5.26
N SER A 151 -1.95 -3.15 4.53
CA SER A 151 -2.41 -1.85 5.06
C SER A 151 -3.90 -1.98 5.32
N ILE A 152 -4.28 -2.05 6.58
CA ILE A 152 -5.68 -1.98 7.04
C ILE A 152 -6.28 -0.73 6.39
N PRO A 153 -7.43 -0.83 5.70
CA PRO A 153 -8.02 0.31 5.02
C PRO A 153 -8.29 1.43 6.04
N LEU A 154 -7.51 2.51 5.97
CA LEU A 154 -7.71 3.65 6.83
C LEU A 154 -9.07 4.29 6.54
N PRO A 155 -9.88 4.59 7.56
CA PRO A 155 -11.12 5.34 7.40
C PRO A 155 -10.90 6.66 6.66
N LYS A 156 -11.90 7.10 5.89
CA LYS A 156 -11.84 8.37 5.14
C LYS A 156 -11.34 9.53 6.02
N GLY A 157 -10.29 10.22 5.54
CA GLY A 157 -9.70 11.37 6.22
C GLY A 157 -8.59 11.04 7.22
N LEU A 158 -8.11 9.80 7.28
CA LEU A 158 -6.87 9.44 7.94
C LEU A 158 -5.77 9.21 6.90
N SER A 159 -4.52 9.59 7.20
CA SER A 159 -3.37 9.37 6.33
C SER A 159 -2.42 8.35 6.97
N PRO A 160 -1.75 7.48 6.17
CA PRO A 160 -0.78 6.53 6.69
C PRO A 160 0.35 7.19 7.47
N SER A 161 0.91 8.28 6.95
CA SER A 161 2.02 9.00 7.57
C SER A 161 1.66 9.58 8.94
N SER A 162 0.43 10.06 9.11
CA SER A 162 -0.05 10.54 10.42
C SER A 162 -0.34 9.38 11.37
N LEU A 163 -0.83 8.25 10.87
CA LEU A 163 -1.01 7.04 11.68
C LEU A 163 0.34 6.55 12.21
N ASP A 164 1.38 6.50 11.38
CA ASP A 164 2.72 6.10 11.77
C ASP A 164 3.28 7.01 12.88
N ARG A 165 3.09 8.31 12.75
CA ARG A 165 3.51 9.31 13.76
C ARG A 165 2.78 9.09 15.10
N VAL A 166 1.46 8.88 15.06
CA VAL A 166 0.66 8.63 16.27
C VAL A 166 1.05 7.30 16.91
N THR A 167 1.25 6.25 16.11
CA THR A 167 1.72 4.94 16.58
C THR A 167 3.09 5.02 17.23
N ALA A 168 4.03 5.72 16.60
CA ALA A 168 5.38 5.92 17.15
C ALA A 168 5.37 6.69 18.48
N ALA A 169 4.54 7.72 18.61
CA ALA A 169 4.36 8.47 19.84
C ALA A 169 3.80 7.57 20.97
N LEU A 170 2.75 6.79 20.67
CA LEU A 170 2.11 5.89 21.62
C LEU A 170 3.07 4.79 22.12
N ARG A 171 3.90 4.25 21.22
CA ARG A 171 4.92 3.25 21.57
C ARG A 171 6.06 3.81 22.40
N ARG A 172 6.48 5.05 22.14
CA ARG A 172 7.63 5.70 22.79
C ARG A 172 7.27 6.24 24.17
N SER A 173 6.16 6.96 24.25
CA SER A 173 5.80 7.74 25.44
C SER A 173 4.89 6.97 26.42
N GLY A 174 4.45 5.75 26.05
CA GLY A 174 3.55 4.95 26.87
C GLY A 174 2.09 5.41 26.78
N PRO A 175 1.29 5.28 27.83
CA PRO A 175 -0.10 5.68 27.83
C PRO A 175 -0.26 7.18 27.54
N LEU A 176 -1.05 7.54 26.52
CA LEU A 176 -1.30 8.93 26.12
C LEU A 176 -2.80 9.21 25.96
N SER A 177 -3.22 10.36 26.41
CA SER A 177 -4.51 10.92 26.00
C SER A 177 -4.43 11.58 24.63
N ALA A 178 -5.58 11.80 23.99
CA ALA A 178 -5.62 12.51 22.70
C ALA A 178 -5.08 13.94 22.79
N THR A 179 -5.16 14.56 23.97
CA THR A 179 -4.64 15.91 24.24
C THR A 179 -3.11 15.90 24.30
N GLU A 180 -2.53 14.96 25.03
CA GLU A 180 -1.07 14.81 25.17
C GLU A 180 -0.42 14.46 23.83
N ALA A 181 -0.97 13.49 23.12
CA ALA A 181 -0.46 13.09 21.81
C ALA A 181 -0.60 14.22 20.77
N ALA A 182 -1.66 15.02 20.84
CA ALA A 182 -1.84 16.19 19.96
C ALA A 182 -0.78 17.27 20.21
N ALA A 183 -0.47 17.55 21.48
CA ALA A 183 0.57 18.49 21.87
C ALA A 183 1.97 18.02 21.41
N GLU A 184 2.29 16.72 21.60
CA GLU A 184 3.57 16.14 21.20
C GLU A 184 3.78 16.15 19.68
N LEU A 185 2.72 15.89 18.91
CA LEU A 185 2.80 15.73 17.46
C LEU A 185 2.53 17.01 16.65
N GLY A 186 2.11 18.10 17.31
CA GLY A 186 1.69 19.33 16.63
C GLY A 186 0.45 19.14 15.75
N MET A 187 -0.46 18.24 16.16
CA MET A 187 -1.67 17.90 15.42
C MET A 187 -2.93 18.37 16.18
N SER A 188 -4.07 18.49 15.48
CA SER A 188 -5.32 18.77 16.17
C SER A 188 -5.75 17.59 17.05
N ARG A 189 -6.27 17.86 18.25
CA ARG A 189 -6.78 16.85 19.18
C ARG A 189 -7.85 15.95 18.53
N VAL A 190 -8.70 16.52 17.68
CA VAL A 190 -9.75 15.78 16.97
C VAL A 190 -9.16 14.78 15.99
N ALA A 191 -8.12 15.19 15.24
CA ALA A 191 -7.43 14.31 14.31
C ALA A 191 -6.73 13.17 15.07
N VAL A 192 -5.92 13.48 16.08
CA VAL A 192 -5.20 12.46 16.87
C VAL A 192 -6.16 11.47 17.52
N ARG A 193 -7.28 11.94 18.08
CA ARG A 193 -8.29 11.06 18.64
C ARG A 193 -8.81 10.03 17.62
N ARG A 194 -9.04 10.44 16.36
CA ARG A 194 -9.49 9.51 15.31
C ARG A 194 -8.47 8.42 15.01
N TYR A 195 -7.17 8.72 15.03
CA TYR A 195 -6.12 7.73 14.88
C TYR A 195 -6.04 6.78 16.08
N LEU A 196 -6.10 7.29 17.31
CA LEU A 196 -6.08 6.49 18.52
C LEU A 196 -7.31 5.57 18.62
N GLU A 197 -8.48 6.06 18.24
CA GLU A 197 -9.71 5.26 18.17
C GLU A 197 -9.59 4.17 17.11
N HIS A 198 -8.97 4.46 15.97
CA HIS A 198 -8.70 3.46 14.93
C HIS A 198 -7.74 2.39 15.44
N LEU A 199 -6.62 2.75 16.08
CA LEU A 199 -5.70 1.79 16.68
C LEU A 199 -6.37 0.90 17.74
N ALA A 200 -7.29 1.47 18.52
CA ALA A 200 -8.06 0.72 19.50
C ALA A 200 -9.09 -0.24 18.87
N ALA A 201 -9.75 0.19 17.80
CA ALA A 201 -10.70 -0.64 17.03
C ALA A 201 -10.01 -1.84 16.37
N GLU A 202 -8.75 -1.66 15.91
CA GLU A 202 -7.92 -2.71 15.34
C GLU A 202 -7.23 -3.59 16.41
N GLY A 203 -7.48 -3.33 17.69
CA GLY A 203 -6.89 -4.11 18.79
C GLY A 203 -5.40 -3.86 19.01
N LEU A 204 -4.83 -2.81 18.43
CA LEU A 204 -3.42 -2.42 18.57
C LEU A 204 -3.18 -1.54 19.80
N ALA A 205 -4.23 -0.92 20.34
CA ALA A 205 -4.18 -0.13 21.56
C ALA A 205 -5.35 -0.46 22.49
N ASP A 206 -5.13 -0.39 23.78
CA ASP A 206 -6.18 -0.51 24.81
C ASP A 206 -6.66 0.87 25.23
N ARG A 207 -7.97 0.98 25.53
CA ARG A 207 -8.57 2.19 26.10
C ARG A 207 -8.67 2.05 27.61
N GLY A 208 -8.24 3.09 28.31
CA GLY A 208 -8.43 3.23 29.77
C GLY A 208 -9.13 4.56 30.11
N ALA A 209 -9.74 4.60 31.27
CA ALA A 209 -10.22 5.84 31.85
C ALA A 209 -9.13 6.38 32.79
N ARG A 210 -8.64 7.60 32.53
CA ARG A 210 -7.72 8.31 33.41
C ARG A 210 -8.50 9.26 34.29
N TYR A 211 -8.50 9.02 35.59
CA TYR A 211 -9.15 9.87 36.57
C TYR A 211 -8.14 10.93 37.06
N GLY A 212 -8.32 12.18 36.66
CA GLY A 212 -7.54 13.30 37.17
C GLY A 212 -8.13 13.87 38.47
N ALA A 213 -7.35 14.68 39.21
CA ALA A 213 -7.75 15.22 40.51
C ALA A 213 -8.94 16.19 40.48
N ARG A 214 -9.29 16.78 39.30
CA ARG A 214 -10.48 17.61 39.05
C ARG A 214 -10.85 17.55 37.56
N GLY A 215 -12.06 17.09 37.21
CA GLY A 215 -12.59 17.14 35.85
C GLY A 215 -13.27 15.85 35.38
N ARG A 216 -13.78 15.86 34.15
CA ARG A 216 -14.36 14.69 33.50
C ARG A 216 -13.24 13.68 33.17
N PRO A 217 -13.45 12.37 33.36
CA PRO A 217 -12.47 11.35 32.99
C PRO A 217 -11.98 11.53 31.54
N GLU A 218 -10.67 11.51 31.33
CA GLU A 218 -10.07 11.57 30.01
C GLU A 218 -9.76 10.14 29.53
N THR A 219 -10.00 9.88 28.24
CA THR A 219 -9.66 8.58 27.66
C THR A 219 -8.16 8.54 27.40
N GLU A 220 -7.51 7.53 27.92
CA GLU A 220 -6.10 7.21 27.74
C GLU A 220 -5.97 5.98 26.82
N TYR A 221 -4.94 5.95 25.99
CA TYR A 221 -4.65 4.86 25.08
C TYR A 221 -3.28 4.29 25.41
N THR A 222 -3.20 2.96 25.50
CA THR A 222 -1.96 2.24 25.78
C THR A 222 -1.65 1.30 24.62
N TRP A 223 -0.44 1.34 24.10
CA TRP A 223 -0.03 0.39 23.07
C TRP A 223 -0.07 -1.04 23.60
N ARG A 224 -0.73 -1.94 22.88
CA ARG A 224 -0.74 -3.37 23.18
C ARG A 224 0.62 -3.96 22.79
N ARG A 225 1.44 -4.31 23.76
CA ARG A 225 2.61 -5.16 23.51
C ARG A 225 2.06 -6.53 23.14
N GLY A 226 2.31 -7.02 21.92
CA GLY A 226 1.98 -8.39 21.57
C GLY A 226 2.69 -9.31 22.54
N ASP A 227 1.93 -10.13 23.27
CA ASP A 227 2.48 -11.22 24.07
C ASP A 227 3.20 -12.16 23.11
N GLY A 228 4.54 -12.06 23.10
CA GLY A 228 5.37 -13.03 22.42
C GLY A 228 5.27 -14.35 23.18
N THR A 229 4.57 -15.29 22.60
CA THR A 229 4.70 -16.72 22.92
C THR A 229 5.24 -17.40 21.68
#